data_67c965e56b8f175f23bada71eb7b994b
#
_entry.id   67c965e56b8f175f23bada71eb7b994b
#
_cell.length_a   1.000
_cell.length_b   1.000
_cell.length_c   1.000
_cell.angle_alpha   90.00
_cell.angle_beta   90.00
_cell.angle_gamma   90.00
#
_symmetry.space_group_name_H-M   'P 1'
#
loop_
_entity.id
_entity.type
_entity.pdbx_description
1 polymer ?
#
loop_
_entity_poly.entity_id
_entity_poly.type
_entity_poly.pdbx_seq_one_letter_code
_entity_poly.pdbx_strand_id
1 'polypeptide(L)'
;MMRVSYFFRNFAARFQNRYYNIKKFVIIMSTIIYPSPIFGPVNSRRLGVSLGINLMPSDGKVCSFDCLYCECGFNADFRPHKKRPTREEVRTALEQVLAQRKANNEPLDDMTFAGNGEPTGHPDFLGIIKDTIALRDKYFPKVQVSVLSNATYIYKPEVREALMLVENNILKLDTVDMDYIRKVDRPQQP
;
A
#
# COMPACT_ATOMS: atom_id res chain seq x y z
N MET A 1 -18.93 13.00 12.38
CA MET A 1 -18.54 14.37 11.94
C MET A 1 -17.11 14.28 11.42
N MET A 2 -16.94 14.14 10.10
CA MET A 2 -15.63 13.94 9.45
C MET A 2 -14.87 15.28 9.42
N ARG A 3 -13.73 15.34 10.09
CA ARG A 3 -12.75 16.42 9.90
C ARG A 3 -11.89 16.08 8.68
N VAL A 4 -12.27 16.58 7.51
CA VAL A 4 -11.38 16.64 6.34
C VAL A 4 -10.26 17.62 6.69
N SER A 5 -9.02 17.12 6.71
CA SER A 5 -7.88 17.87 7.21
C SER A 5 -7.56 19.07 6.29
N TYR A 6 -7.46 20.23 6.90
CA TYR A 6 -7.09 21.55 6.34
C TYR A 6 -5.70 21.59 5.65
N PHE A 7 -4.99 20.48 5.62
CA PHE A 7 -3.63 20.41 5.07
C PHE A 7 -3.58 20.51 3.53
N PHE A 8 -4.62 20.07 2.83
CA PHE A 8 -4.63 20.04 1.36
C PHE A 8 -5.01 21.36 0.70
N ARG A 9 -5.74 22.27 1.37
CA ARG A 9 -6.12 23.57 0.78
C ARG A 9 -4.93 24.51 0.53
N ASN A 10 -3.89 24.44 1.35
CA ASN A 10 -2.71 25.29 1.19
C ASN A 10 -1.70 24.74 0.17
N PHE A 11 -1.77 23.46 -0.18
CA PHE A 11 -0.88 22.85 -1.17
C PHE A 11 -1.33 23.19 -2.60
N ALA A 12 -2.62 23.11 -2.89
CA ALA A 12 -3.16 23.41 -4.22
C ALA A 12 -3.00 24.90 -4.61
N ALA A 13 -3.20 25.84 -3.68
CA ALA A 13 -3.06 27.27 -3.94
C ALA A 13 -1.61 27.72 -4.23
N ARG A 14 -0.61 27.00 -3.73
CA ARG A 14 0.82 27.26 -4.04
C ARG A 14 1.25 26.76 -5.41
N PHE A 15 0.54 25.83 -6.02
CA PHE A 15 0.91 25.25 -7.32
C PHE A 15 0.39 26.04 -8.52
N GLN A 16 -0.71 26.81 -8.40
CA GLN A 16 -1.24 27.59 -9.53
C GLN A 16 -0.34 28.73 -10.01
N ASN A 17 0.55 29.25 -9.17
CA ASN A 17 1.39 30.43 -9.55
C ASN A 17 2.85 30.09 -9.94
N ARG A 18 3.23 28.80 -10.08
CA ARG A 18 4.60 28.38 -10.42
C ARG A 18 4.76 27.59 -11.71
N TYR A 19 3.73 27.55 -12.54
CA TYR A 19 3.77 26.76 -13.80
C TYR A 19 4.72 27.33 -14.89
N TYR A 20 5.30 28.52 -14.71
CA TYR A 20 6.12 29.17 -15.76
C TYR A 20 7.63 29.01 -15.62
N ASN A 21 8.17 28.38 -14.59
CA ASN A 21 9.62 28.26 -14.42
C ASN A 21 10.13 26.88 -13.96
N ILE A 22 9.41 25.79 -14.26
CA ILE A 22 9.82 24.43 -13.86
C ILE A 22 10.61 23.71 -14.97
N LYS A 23 11.58 24.37 -15.61
CA LYS A 23 12.57 23.66 -16.43
C LYS A 23 13.84 23.25 -15.66
N LYS A 24 13.93 23.45 -14.35
CA LYS A 24 15.18 23.21 -13.60
C LYS A 24 15.07 22.76 -12.14
N PHE A 25 13.92 22.27 -11.67
CA PHE A 25 13.86 21.56 -10.39
C PHE A 25 13.36 20.14 -10.64
N VAL A 26 14.27 19.26 -11.03
CA VAL A 26 14.09 17.83 -10.80
C VAL A 26 14.14 17.68 -9.28
N ILE A 27 12.97 17.67 -8.64
CA ILE A 27 12.87 17.10 -7.31
C ILE A 27 13.21 15.62 -7.54
N ILE A 28 14.42 15.23 -7.21
CA ILE A 28 14.79 13.83 -7.07
C ILE A 28 14.02 13.37 -5.82
N MET A 29 12.75 13.03 -5.99
CA MET A 29 12.05 12.23 -5.02
C MET A 29 12.76 10.88 -5.06
N SER A 30 13.46 10.55 -3.97
CA SER A 30 14.06 9.23 -3.85
C SER A 30 12.93 8.20 -3.94
N THR A 31 12.88 7.45 -5.03
CA THR A 31 11.90 6.39 -5.20
C THR A 31 12.24 5.26 -4.27
N ILE A 32 11.24 4.77 -3.55
CA ILE A 32 11.37 3.66 -2.62
C ILE A 32 10.71 2.44 -3.24
N ILE A 33 11.50 1.39 -3.51
CA ILE A 33 10.99 0.06 -3.84
C ILE A 33 11.19 -0.82 -2.61
N TYR A 34 10.09 -1.23 -2.00
CA TYR A 34 10.09 -2.02 -0.78
C TYR A 34 10.44 -3.48 -1.05
N PRO A 35 11.11 -4.17 -0.12
CA PRO A 35 11.24 -5.61 -0.15
C PRO A 35 9.89 -6.32 -0.28
N SER A 36 9.87 -7.52 -0.81
CA SER A 36 8.70 -8.37 -0.96
C SER A 36 9.10 -9.81 -0.56
N PRO A 37 8.24 -10.56 0.12
CA PRO A 37 6.85 -10.22 0.48
C PRO A 37 6.71 -9.43 1.79
N ILE A 38 7.72 -9.36 2.65
CA ILE A 38 7.66 -8.70 3.96
C ILE A 38 8.71 -7.60 4.06
N PHE A 39 8.37 -6.48 4.66
CA PHE A 39 9.29 -5.38 4.93
C PHE A 39 8.99 -4.67 6.26
N GLY A 40 9.94 -3.91 6.75
CA GLY A 40 9.82 -3.18 8.01
C GLY A 40 10.41 -3.92 9.20
N PRO A 41 9.92 -3.67 10.43
CA PRO A 41 8.72 -2.87 10.74
C PRO A 41 8.92 -1.37 10.46
N VAL A 42 7.81 -0.69 10.22
CA VAL A 42 7.73 0.77 10.03
C VAL A 42 7.00 1.38 11.22
N ASN A 43 7.56 2.45 11.79
CA ASN A 43 6.88 3.21 12.84
C ASN A 43 5.84 4.16 12.20
N SER A 44 4.60 3.73 12.19
CA SER A 44 3.48 4.51 11.65
C SER A 44 2.86 5.39 12.73
N ARG A 45 2.61 6.66 12.42
CA ARG A 45 1.90 7.57 13.33
C ARG A 45 0.44 7.15 13.62
N ARG A 46 -0.16 6.35 12.74
CA ARG A 46 -1.56 5.92 12.84
C ARG A 46 -1.69 4.47 13.29
N LEU A 47 -0.77 3.62 12.88
CA LEU A 47 -0.85 2.16 13.02
C LEU A 47 0.19 1.60 14.01
N GLY A 48 1.00 2.48 14.66
CA GLY A 48 2.05 2.04 15.57
C GLY A 48 3.20 1.32 14.87
N VAL A 49 3.74 0.30 15.49
CA VAL A 49 4.78 -0.58 14.93
C VAL A 49 4.12 -1.52 13.93
N SER A 50 4.25 -1.20 12.64
CA SER A 50 3.56 -1.90 11.56
C SER A 50 4.51 -2.75 10.71
N LEU A 51 4.17 -4.02 10.51
CA LEU A 51 4.86 -4.92 9.60
C LEU A 51 4.23 -4.82 8.20
N GLY A 52 5.02 -4.44 7.20
CA GLY A 52 4.54 -4.29 5.84
C GLY A 52 4.46 -5.62 5.09
N ILE A 53 3.34 -5.85 4.39
CA ILE A 53 3.13 -7.00 3.51
C ILE A 53 3.01 -6.48 2.07
N ASN A 54 4.03 -6.73 1.26
CA ASN A 54 4.13 -6.27 -0.12
C ASN A 54 3.83 -7.43 -1.08
N LEU A 55 2.68 -7.39 -1.73
CA LEU A 55 2.22 -8.41 -2.68
C LEU A 55 2.69 -8.15 -4.12
N MET A 56 3.50 -7.11 -4.32
CA MET A 56 4.06 -6.75 -5.60
C MET A 56 5.52 -7.22 -5.70
N PRO A 57 6.11 -7.25 -6.91
CA PRO A 57 7.52 -7.62 -7.08
C PRO A 57 8.47 -6.76 -6.24
N SER A 58 9.61 -7.34 -5.85
CA SER A 58 10.63 -6.66 -5.02
C SER A 58 11.56 -5.72 -5.82
N ASP A 59 11.40 -5.66 -7.14
CA ASP A 59 12.29 -4.92 -8.05
C ASP A 59 11.54 -3.89 -8.91
N GLY A 60 10.25 -3.62 -8.61
CA GLY A 60 9.50 -2.65 -9.38
C GLY A 60 8.07 -2.45 -8.90
N LYS A 61 7.36 -1.57 -9.59
CA LYS A 61 5.99 -1.18 -9.26
C LYS A 61 4.98 -1.88 -10.16
N VAL A 62 3.87 -2.36 -9.56
CA VAL A 62 2.69 -2.83 -10.27
C VAL A 62 1.44 -2.24 -9.61
N CYS A 63 0.92 -1.18 -10.19
CA CYS A 63 -0.25 -0.48 -9.67
C CYS A 63 -1.22 -0.14 -10.79
N SER A 64 -2.52 -0.10 -10.49
CA SER A 64 -3.55 0.39 -11.39
C SER A 64 -3.55 1.92 -11.53
N PHE A 65 -2.81 2.63 -10.67
CA PHE A 65 -2.64 4.08 -10.67
C PHE A 65 -1.16 4.48 -10.79
N ASP A 66 -0.92 5.68 -11.33
CA ASP A 66 0.39 6.35 -11.38
C ASP A 66 0.34 7.71 -10.71
N CYS A 67 -0.09 7.74 -9.45
CA CYS A 67 -0.24 8.98 -8.68
C CYS A 67 1.05 9.80 -8.65
N LEU A 68 0.94 11.11 -8.88
CA LEU A 68 2.10 12.03 -8.91
C LEU A 68 2.89 12.08 -7.61
N TYR A 69 2.27 11.73 -6.49
CA TYR A 69 2.86 11.75 -5.15
C TYR A 69 3.29 10.36 -4.64
N CYS A 70 3.27 9.35 -5.50
CA CYS A 70 3.59 7.98 -5.11
C CYS A 70 5.08 7.83 -4.82
N GLU A 71 5.43 7.36 -3.61
CA GLU A 71 6.81 7.08 -3.21
C GLU A 71 7.49 6.02 -4.07
N CYS A 72 6.72 5.10 -4.66
CA CYS A 72 7.23 4.05 -5.54
C CYS A 72 7.44 4.51 -6.99
N GLY A 73 7.27 5.81 -7.28
CA GLY A 73 7.40 6.34 -8.64
C GLY A 73 6.32 5.88 -9.60
N PHE A 74 6.61 5.84 -10.90
CA PHE A 74 5.66 5.45 -11.93
C PHE A 74 5.91 4.01 -12.41
N ASN A 75 4.84 3.34 -12.85
CA ASN A 75 4.92 1.98 -13.39
C ASN A 75 5.91 1.87 -14.59
N ALA A 76 5.97 2.91 -15.42
CA ALA A 76 6.84 2.93 -16.61
C ALA A 76 8.33 2.95 -16.26
N ASP A 77 8.69 3.66 -15.18
CA ASP A 77 10.09 3.89 -14.76
C ASP A 77 10.63 2.69 -13.96
N PHE A 78 9.74 1.93 -13.32
CA PHE A 78 10.08 0.84 -12.41
C PHE A 78 9.35 -0.46 -12.78
N ARG A 79 9.45 -0.86 -14.04
CA ARG A 79 8.87 -2.14 -14.53
C ARG A 79 9.62 -3.31 -13.90
N PRO A 80 8.93 -4.19 -13.17
CA PRO A 80 9.59 -5.33 -12.55
C PRO A 80 9.95 -6.41 -13.58
N HIS A 81 11.05 -7.10 -13.32
CA HIS A 81 11.46 -8.34 -13.99
C HIS A 81 11.06 -9.58 -13.19
N LYS A 82 10.91 -9.42 -11.86
CA LYS A 82 10.49 -10.50 -10.97
C LYS A 82 8.97 -10.66 -11.00
N LYS A 83 8.52 -11.86 -10.63
CA LYS A 83 7.10 -12.15 -10.42
C LYS A 83 6.64 -11.62 -9.06
N ARG A 84 5.32 -11.47 -8.91
CA ARG A 84 4.69 -11.28 -7.62
C ARG A 84 4.95 -12.50 -6.74
N PRO A 85 5.08 -12.35 -5.42
CA PRO A 85 5.18 -13.49 -4.53
C PRO A 85 3.91 -14.34 -4.61
N THR A 86 4.06 -15.64 -4.56
CA THR A 86 2.94 -16.58 -4.44
C THR A 86 2.33 -16.51 -3.03
N ARG A 87 1.11 -17.00 -2.87
CA ARG A 87 0.45 -17.11 -1.56
C ARG A 87 1.33 -17.87 -0.56
N GLU A 88 1.95 -18.97 -0.98
CA GLU A 88 2.81 -19.79 -0.12
C GLU A 88 4.11 -19.06 0.28
N GLU A 89 4.72 -18.30 -0.62
CA GLU A 89 5.88 -17.47 -0.31
C GLU A 89 5.53 -16.38 0.71
N VAL A 90 4.37 -15.72 0.56
CA VAL A 90 3.89 -14.73 1.54
C VAL A 90 3.66 -15.37 2.89
N ARG A 91 2.94 -16.49 2.93
CA ARG A 91 2.63 -17.23 4.17
C ARG A 91 3.89 -17.64 4.90
N THR A 92 4.83 -18.28 4.19
CA THR A 92 6.09 -18.78 4.77
C THR A 92 6.94 -17.65 5.33
N ALA A 93 7.12 -16.56 4.56
CA ALA A 93 7.90 -15.42 5.00
C ALA A 93 7.25 -14.71 6.19
N LEU A 94 5.92 -14.54 6.17
CA LEU A 94 5.19 -13.92 7.27
C LEU A 94 5.30 -14.76 8.54
N GLU A 95 5.10 -16.09 8.46
CA GLU A 95 5.21 -16.98 9.61
C GLU A 95 6.60 -16.93 10.24
N GLN A 96 7.66 -16.95 9.43
CA GLN A 96 9.05 -16.84 9.91
C GLN A 96 9.27 -15.54 10.69
N VAL A 97 8.85 -14.42 10.14
CA VAL A 97 9.00 -13.10 10.79
C VAL A 97 8.20 -13.03 12.09
N LEU A 98 6.95 -13.48 12.09
CA LEU A 98 6.10 -13.46 13.29
C LEU A 98 6.64 -14.36 14.39
N ALA A 99 7.11 -15.56 14.05
CA ALA A 99 7.72 -16.48 15.02
C ALA A 99 8.99 -15.88 15.66
N GLN A 100 9.86 -15.27 14.85
CA GLN A 100 11.08 -14.62 15.34
C GLN A 100 10.75 -13.42 16.24
N ARG A 101 9.83 -12.54 15.84
CA ARG A 101 9.41 -11.39 16.65
C ARG A 101 8.81 -11.82 17.99
N LYS A 102 7.98 -12.89 17.97
CA LYS A 102 7.39 -13.45 19.18
C LYS A 102 8.45 -13.99 20.13
N ALA A 103 9.45 -14.71 19.60
CA ALA A 103 10.55 -15.26 20.39
C ALA A 103 11.42 -14.16 21.03
N ASN A 104 11.59 -13.03 20.32
CA ASN A 104 12.38 -11.89 20.78
C ASN A 104 11.58 -10.89 21.66
N ASN A 105 10.30 -11.13 21.90
CA ASN A 105 9.38 -10.19 22.56
C ASN A 105 9.35 -8.80 21.90
N GLU A 106 9.49 -8.74 20.56
CA GLU A 106 9.45 -7.49 19.81
C GLU A 106 8.01 -7.02 19.64
N PRO A 107 7.73 -5.70 19.84
CA PRO A 107 6.37 -5.18 19.73
C PRO A 107 5.88 -5.23 18.26
N LEU A 108 4.57 -5.42 18.11
CA LEU A 108 3.87 -5.33 16.85
C LEU A 108 2.44 -4.85 17.14
N ASP A 109 2.00 -3.80 16.44
CA ASP A 109 0.67 -3.21 16.59
C ASP A 109 -0.21 -3.49 15.38
N ASP A 110 0.39 -3.59 14.18
CA ASP A 110 -0.34 -3.74 12.92
C ASP A 110 0.45 -4.57 11.90
N MET A 111 -0.27 -5.23 10.98
CA MET A 111 0.23 -5.82 9.75
C MET A 111 -0.45 -5.16 8.56
N THR A 112 0.30 -4.36 7.79
CA THR A 112 -0.26 -3.51 6.74
C THR A 112 0.04 -4.06 5.35
N PHE A 113 -0.99 -4.38 4.58
CA PHE A 113 -0.86 -4.61 3.15
C PHE A 113 -0.63 -3.30 2.42
N ALA A 114 0.61 -3.10 1.98
CA ALA A 114 1.11 -1.91 1.28
C ALA A 114 2.37 -2.25 0.50
N GLY A 115 2.98 -1.29 -0.17
CA GLY A 115 4.28 -1.43 -0.84
C GLY A 115 4.25 -1.00 -2.31
N ASN A 116 4.78 -1.83 -3.20
CA ASN A 116 5.11 -1.46 -4.58
C ASN A 116 3.90 -1.47 -5.54
N GLY A 117 2.73 -1.04 -5.10
CA GLY A 117 1.55 -0.95 -5.95
C GLY A 117 0.23 -1.26 -5.25
N GLU A 118 -0.74 -1.82 -6.00
CA GLU A 118 -2.09 -2.07 -5.48
C GLU A 118 -2.25 -3.52 -4.99
N PRO A 119 -2.34 -3.76 -3.66
CA PRO A 119 -2.35 -5.12 -3.11
C PRO A 119 -3.58 -5.94 -3.53
N THR A 120 -4.75 -5.30 -3.71
CA THR A 120 -5.98 -5.98 -4.13
C THR A 120 -5.94 -6.51 -5.57
N GLY A 121 -4.92 -6.12 -6.34
CA GLY A 121 -4.63 -6.66 -7.66
C GLY A 121 -3.91 -8.02 -7.67
N HIS A 122 -3.57 -8.58 -6.49
CA HIS A 122 -2.99 -9.92 -6.42
C HIS A 122 -4.06 -10.99 -6.68
N PRO A 123 -3.80 -12.03 -7.51
CA PRO A 123 -4.80 -13.03 -7.85
C PRO A 123 -5.32 -13.82 -6.64
N ASP A 124 -4.46 -14.10 -5.66
CA ASP A 124 -4.80 -14.85 -4.44
C ASP A 124 -5.05 -13.94 -3.23
N PHE A 125 -5.45 -12.68 -3.45
CA PHE A 125 -5.56 -11.68 -2.37
C PHE A 125 -6.40 -12.17 -1.19
N LEU A 126 -7.58 -12.73 -1.44
CA LEU A 126 -8.45 -13.27 -0.39
C LEU A 126 -7.80 -14.41 0.40
N GLY A 127 -7.13 -15.32 -0.29
CA GLY A 127 -6.43 -16.44 0.35
C GLY A 127 -5.29 -15.96 1.25
N ILE A 128 -4.54 -14.95 0.79
CA ILE A 128 -3.44 -14.34 1.55
C ILE A 128 -3.98 -13.61 2.80
N ILE A 129 -5.09 -12.88 2.69
CA ILE A 129 -5.74 -12.24 3.85
C ILE A 129 -6.13 -13.29 4.89
N LYS A 130 -6.78 -14.40 4.47
CA LYS A 130 -7.16 -15.49 5.38
C LYS A 130 -5.96 -16.13 6.08
N ASP A 131 -4.88 -16.38 5.35
CA ASP A 131 -3.63 -16.91 5.93
C ASP A 131 -2.99 -15.92 6.91
N THR A 132 -2.99 -14.63 6.57
CA THR A 132 -2.45 -13.57 7.45
C THR A 132 -3.22 -13.49 8.77
N ILE A 133 -4.54 -13.53 8.72
CA ILE A 133 -5.40 -13.55 9.92
C ILE A 133 -5.10 -14.78 10.77
N ALA A 134 -5.01 -15.96 10.17
CA ALA A 134 -4.70 -17.19 10.89
C ALA A 134 -3.32 -17.14 11.58
N LEU A 135 -2.31 -16.60 10.91
CA LEU A 135 -0.98 -16.41 11.47
C LEU A 135 -0.97 -15.33 12.58
N ARG A 136 -1.69 -14.22 12.38
CA ARG A 136 -1.89 -13.19 13.39
C ARG A 136 -2.49 -13.80 14.66
N ASP A 137 -3.57 -14.55 14.55
CA ASP A 137 -4.26 -15.17 15.68
C ASP A 137 -3.35 -16.15 16.43
N LYS A 138 -2.48 -16.88 15.72
CA LYS A 138 -1.49 -17.79 16.29
C LYS A 138 -0.38 -17.08 17.09
N TYR A 139 0.15 -15.99 16.56
CA TYR A 139 1.36 -15.36 17.12
C TYR A 139 1.08 -14.06 17.89
N PHE A 140 0.17 -13.23 17.40
CA PHE A 140 -0.12 -11.88 17.90
C PHE A 140 -1.63 -11.56 17.84
N PRO A 141 -2.48 -12.22 18.64
CA PRO A 141 -3.94 -12.16 18.48
C PRO A 141 -4.58 -10.77 18.71
N LYS A 142 -3.81 -9.81 19.21
CA LYS A 142 -4.28 -8.42 19.44
C LYS A 142 -3.85 -7.45 18.35
N VAL A 143 -2.99 -7.90 17.43
CA VAL A 143 -2.47 -7.07 16.33
C VAL A 143 -3.55 -6.92 15.26
N GLN A 144 -3.66 -5.72 14.70
CA GLN A 144 -4.61 -5.43 13.63
C GLN A 144 -4.04 -5.80 12.26
N VAL A 145 -4.94 -6.06 11.31
CA VAL A 145 -4.59 -6.22 9.90
C VAL A 145 -5.20 -5.06 9.13
N SER A 146 -4.35 -4.33 8.41
CA SER A 146 -4.71 -3.14 7.64
C SER A 146 -4.45 -3.34 6.15
N VAL A 147 -5.32 -2.79 5.30
CA VAL A 147 -5.14 -2.78 3.84
C VAL A 147 -5.17 -1.34 3.34
N LEU A 148 -4.08 -0.89 2.72
CA LEU A 148 -4.03 0.38 1.98
C LEU A 148 -4.33 0.08 0.50
N SER A 149 -5.46 0.57 0.00
CA SER A 149 -5.90 0.29 -1.36
C SER A 149 -6.42 1.54 -2.07
N ASN A 150 -6.16 1.64 -3.36
CA ASN A 150 -6.77 2.66 -4.21
C ASN A 150 -8.21 2.28 -4.66
N ALA A 151 -8.74 1.18 -4.15
CA ALA A 151 -10.10 0.68 -4.37
C ALA A 151 -10.45 0.29 -5.82
N THR A 152 -9.50 0.28 -6.76
CA THR A 152 -9.77 -0.02 -8.19
C THR A 152 -10.42 -1.38 -8.38
N TYR A 153 -10.06 -2.39 -7.57
CA TYR A 153 -10.58 -3.75 -7.72
C TYR A 153 -11.75 -4.08 -6.79
N ILE A 154 -12.34 -3.09 -6.10
CA ILE A 154 -13.45 -3.31 -5.16
C ILE A 154 -14.72 -3.88 -5.82
N TYR A 155 -14.84 -3.77 -7.15
CA TYR A 155 -15.93 -4.40 -7.89
C TYR A 155 -15.90 -5.92 -7.86
N LYS A 156 -14.75 -6.54 -7.58
CA LYS A 156 -14.58 -8.00 -7.49
C LYS A 156 -15.14 -8.51 -6.15
N PRO A 157 -16.03 -9.54 -6.15
CA PRO A 157 -16.60 -10.09 -4.91
C PRO A 157 -15.55 -10.56 -3.91
N GLU A 158 -14.52 -11.27 -4.38
CA GLU A 158 -13.44 -11.79 -3.55
C GLU A 158 -12.59 -10.70 -2.88
N VAL A 159 -12.45 -9.54 -3.54
CA VAL A 159 -11.76 -8.37 -2.95
C VAL A 159 -12.61 -7.75 -1.85
N ARG A 160 -13.93 -7.61 -2.07
CA ARG A 160 -14.84 -7.13 -1.02
C ARG A 160 -14.86 -8.07 0.18
N GLU A 161 -14.94 -9.39 -0.05
CA GLU A 161 -14.87 -10.39 1.03
C GLU A 161 -13.58 -10.20 1.84
N ALA A 162 -12.43 -10.10 1.19
CA ALA A 162 -11.14 -9.91 1.85
C ALA A 162 -11.09 -8.62 2.69
N LEU A 163 -11.59 -7.51 2.14
CA LEU A 163 -11.62 -6.21 2.82
C LEU A 163 -12.57 -6.17 4.01
N MET A 164 -13.60 -7.01 4.02
CA MET A 164 -14.53 -7.15 5.17
C MET A 164 -13.98 -8.01 6.31
N LEU A 165 -12.90 -8.76 6.08
CA LEU A 165 -12.28 -9.62 7.11
C LEU A 165 -11.23 -8.86 7.96
N VAL A 166 -10.71 -7.74 7.49
CA VAL A 166 -9.64 -6.99 8.15
C VAL A 166 -10.21 -5.89 9.06
N GLU A 167 -9.44 -5.52 10.09
CA GLU A 167 -9.84 -4.46 11.01
C GLU A 167 -9.85 -3.08 10.35
N ASN A 168 -8.88 -2.80 9.46
CA ASN A 168 -8.75 -1.50 8.82
C ASN A 168 -8.67 -1.63 7.29
N ASN A 169 -9.78 -1.43 6.59
CA ASN A 169 -9.75 -1.21 5.15
C ASN A 169 -9.63 0.29 4.87
N ILE A 170 -8.44 0.73 4.52
CA ILE A 170 -8.11 2.15 4.29
C ILE A 170 -8.14 2.40 2.78
N LEU A 171 -9.30 2.82 2.31
CA LEU A 171 -9.55 3.04 0.88
C LEU A 171 -9.24 4.50 0.52
N LYS A 172 -8.43 4.66 -0.52
CA LYS A 172 -8.05 5.97 -1.05
C LYS A 172 -9.20 6.59 -1.85
N LEU A 173 -9.57 7.79 -1.48
CA LEU A 173 -10.46 8.66 -2.26
C LEU A 173 -9.93 10.10 -2.19
N ASP A 174 -9.19 10.54 -3.19
CA ASP A 174 -8.58 11.88 -3.20
C ASP A 174 -9.59 12.93 -3.64
N THR A 175 -10.43 12.59 -4.62
CA THR A 175 -11.45 13.48 -5.18
C THR A 175 -12.51 12.68 -5.95
N VAL A 176 -13.61 13.33 -6.28
CA VAL A 176 -14.66 12.84 -7.21
C VAL A 176 -14.60 13.56 -8.56
N ASP A 177 -13.70 14.53 -8.73
CA ASP A 177 -13.48 15.24 -9.99
C ASP A 177 -12.65 14.38 -10.94
N MET A 178 -13.25 13.96 -12.05
CA MET A 178 -12.60 13.07 -13.03
C MET A 178 -11.38 13.70 -13.69
N ASP A 179 -11.37 15.01 -13.91
CA ASP A 179 -10.20 15.68 -14.52
C ASP A 179 -9.04 15.73 -13.54
N TYR A 180 -9.33 15.91 -12.25
CA TYR A 180 -8.33 15.84 -11.21
C TYR A 180 -7.77 14.41 -11.07
N ILE A 181 -8.63 13.39 -11.05
CA ILE A 181 -8.22 11.97 -11.01
C ILE A 181 -7.26 11.65 -12.17
N ARG A 182 -7.62 12.05 -13.41
CA ARG A 182 -6.76 11.83 -14.59
C ARG A 182 -5.40 12.53 -14.48
N LYS A 183 -5.35 13.72 -13.91
CA LYS A 183 -4.12 14.53 -13.79
C LYS A 183 -3.21 14.08 -12.64
N VAL A 184 -3.79 13.72 -11.49
CA VAL A 184 -3.06 13.48 -10.25
C VAL A 184 -2.92 11.99 -9.95
N ASP A 185 -3.99 11.23 -10.04
CA ASP A 185 -4.00 9.79 -9.76
C ASP A 185 -3.58 8.94 -10.95
N ARG A 186 -3.85 9.43 -12.17
CA ARG A 186 -3.37 8.85 -13.43
C ARG A 186 -3.70 7.37 -13.56
N PRO A 187 -4.98 6.97 -13.57
CA PRO A 187 -5.37 5.58 -13.73
C PRO A 187 -4.79 5.00 -15.03
N GLN A 188 -4.29 3.75 -14.93
CA GLN A 188 -3.63 3.06 -16.05
C GLN A 188 -4.63 2.39 -17.00
N GLN A 189 -5.88 2.28 -16.57
CA GLN A 189 -7.01 1.83 -17.42
C GLN A 189 -8.12 2.87 -17.34
N PRO A 190 -8.85 3.08 -18.44
CA PRO A 190 -9.95 4.04 -18.49
C PRO A 190 -11.13 3.63 -17.61
#